data_6edc888905867eec337d1b3f083e5a90
#
_entry.id   6edc888905867eec337d1b3f083e5a90
#
_cell.length_a   1.000
_cell.length_b   1.000
_cell.length_c   1.000
_cell.angle_alpha   90.00
_cell.angle_beta   90.00
_cell.angle_gamma   90.00
#
_symmetry.space_group_name_H-M   'P 1'
#
loop_
_entity.id
_entity.type
_entity.pdbx_description
1 polymer ?
#
loop_
_entity_poly.entity_id
_entity_poly.type
_entity_poly.pdbx_seq_one_letter_code
_entity_poly.pdbx_strand_id
1 'polypeptide(L)' 'MIGLTLSEARKRYNVRVVISNGKPCVITLNYMPTRINVETRNGVIIRVDGFY' A
#
# COMPACT_ATOMS: atom_id res chain seq x y z
N MET A 1 -5.43 -3.41 -9.09
CA MET A 1 -4.60 -2.80 -8.02
C MET A 1 -3.12 -2.87 -8.36
N ILE A 2 -2.57 -4.05 -8.60
CA ILE A 2 -1.19 -4.19 -9.03
C ILE A 2 -0.99 -3.52 -10.39
N GLY A 3 0.06 -2.71 -10.51
CA GLY A 3 0.33 -1.92 -11.71
C GLY A 3 -0.21 -0.50 -11.67
N LEU A 4 -1.11 -0.18 -10.72
CA LEU A 4 -1.56 1.20 -10.52
C LEU A 4 -0.50 2.01 -9.81
N THR A 5 -0.43 3.31 -10.13
CA THR A 5 0.36 4.22 -9.30
C THR A 5 -0.33 4.39 -7.95
N LEU A 6 0.46 4.72 -6.93
CA LEU A 6 -0.09 4.97 -5.59
C LEU A 6 -1.14 6.08 -5.63
N SER A 7 -0.90 7.14 -6.41
CA SER A 7 -1.84 8.24 -6.58
C SER A 7 -3.18 7.77 -7.13
N GLU A 8 -3.17 6.92 -8.16
CA GLU A 8 -4.40 6.37 -8.74
C GLU A 8 -5.15 5.48 -7.76
N ALA A 9 -4.43 4.63 -7.05
CA ALA A 9 -5.04 3.72 -6.08
C ALA A 9 -5.71 4.49 -4.94
N ARG A 10 -5.08 5.57 -4.46
CA ARG A 10 -5.63 6.38 -3.37
C ARG A 10 -6.89 7.13 -3.73
N LYS A 11 -7.18 7.33 -5.01
CA LYS A 11 -8.44 7.93 -5.44
C LYS A 11 -9.64 7.01 -5.22
N ARG A 12 -9.41 5.69 -5.14
CA ARG A 12 -10.47 4.69 -5.10
C ARG A 12 -10.48 3.89 -3.80
N TYR A 13 -9.33 3.77 -3.14
CA TYR A 13 -9.15 2.85 -2.00
C TYR A 13 -8.41 3.55 -0.87
N ASN A 14 -8.61 3.04 0.34
CA ASN A 14 -7.79 3.43 1.49
C ASN A 14 -6.51 2.59 1.44
N VAL A 15 -5.42 3.16 0.97
CA VAL A 15 -4.16 2.45 0.71
C VAL A 15 -3.07 2.93 1.64
N ARG A 16 -2.35 1.98 2.25
CA ARG A 16 -1.17 2.26 3.06
C ARG A 16 0.04 1.54 2.48
N VAL A 17 1.13 2.26 2.29
CA VAL A 17 2.40 1.67 1.83
C VAL A 17 3.12 1.09 3.04
N VAL A 18 3.40 -0.20 3.00
CA VAL A 18 4.13 -0.89 4.07
C VAL A 18 5.56 -1.23 3.67
N ILE A 19 5.83 -1.34 2.37
CA ILE A 19 7.19 -1.52 1.82
C ILE A 19 7.34 -0.59 0.62
N SER A 20 8.39 0.22 0.62
CA SER A 20 8.67 1.15 -0.46
C SER A 20 10.08 0.91 -0.99
N ASN A 21 10.17 0.57 -2.28
CA ASN A 21 11.45 0.28 -2.96
C ASN A 21 12.30 -0.73 -2.18
N GLY A 22 11.65 -1.80 -1.70
CA GLY A 22 12.31 -2.88 -0.97
C GLY A 22 12.62 -2.58 0.49
N LYS A 23 12.23 -1.42 1.01
CA LYS A 23 12.48 -1.04 2.40
C LYS A 23 11.17 -0.97 3.17
N PRO A 24 11.10 -1.57 4.38
CA PRO A 24 9.89 -1.50 5.19
C PRO A 24 9.66 -0.06 5.68
N CYS A 25 8.39 0.34 5.68
CA CYS A 25 7.97 1.63 6.21
C CYS A 25 7.58 1.49 7.67
N VAL A 26 7.75 2.57 8.44
CA VAL A 26 7.21 2.62 9.80
C VAL A 26 5.69 2.73 9.71
N ILE A 27 4.99 1.79 10.34
CA ILE A 27 3.51 1.76 10.32
C ILE A 27 2.97 1.65 11.74
N THR A 28 1.74 2.14 11.92
CA THR A 28 1.03 1.98 13.18
C THR A 28 0.38 0.60 13.25
N LEU A 29 0.15 0.10 14.46
CA LEU A 29 -0.40 -1.23 14.68
C LEU A 29 -1.93 -1.23 14.82
N ASN A 30 -2.60 -0.13 14.50
CA ASN A 30 -4.05 -0.08 14.57
C ASN A 30 -4.67 -0.86 13.41
N TYR A 31 -5.49 -1.85 13.76
CA TYR A 31 -6.16 -2.69 12.77
C TYR A 31 -7.25 -1.92 12.04
N MET A 32 -7.26 -1.99 10.71
CA MET A 32 -8.28 -1.36 9.88
C MET A 32 -8.56 -2.23 8.66
N PRO A 33 -9.60 -3.09 8.71
CA PRO A 33 -9.83 -4.09 7.66
C PRO A 33 -10.21 -3.50 6.30
N THR A 34 -10.61 -2.23 6.25
CA THR A 34 -10.91 -1.54 4.99
C THR A 34 -9.66 -0.92 4.35
N ARG A 35 -8.52 -0.99 5.04
CA ARG A 35 -7.26 -0.43 4.54
C ARG A 35 -6.48 -1.51 3.80
N ILE A 36 -5.99 -1.18 2.60
CA ILE A 36 -5.20 -2.08 1.79
C ILE A 36 -3.73 -1.74 1.98
N ASN A 37 -2.95 -2.69 2.46
CA ASN A 37 -1.51 -2.51 2.66
C ASN A 37 -0.78 -3.04 1.42
N VAL A 38 0.09 -2.23 0.85
CA VAL A 38 0.73 -2.52 -0.43
C VAL A 38 2.23 -2.33 -0.35
N GLU A 39 2.93 -3.03 -1.23
CA GLU A 39 4.32 -2.77 -1.53
C GLU A 39 4.39 -1.98 -2.84
N THR A 40 5.21 -0.92 -2.86
CA THR A 40 5.40 -0.10 -4.05
C THR A 40 6.86 -0.10 -4.48
N ARG A 41 7.06 0.15 -5.77
CA ARG A 41 8.39 0.43 -6.33
C ARG A 41 8.24 1.59 -7.31
N ASN A 42 9.00 2.66 -7.07
CA ASN A 42 8.94 3.90 -7.86
C ASN A 42 7.50 4.43 -7.95
N GLY A 43 6.75 4.36 -6.85
CA GLY A 43 5.37 4.85 -6.79
C GLY A 43 4.32 3.97 -7.44
N VAL A 44 4.69 2.78 -7.92
CA VAL A 44 3.76 1.83 -8.54
C VAL A 44 3.55 0.64 -7.59
N ILE A 45 2.30 0.24 -7.42
CA ILE A 45 1.95 -0.90 -6.58
C ILE A 45 2.36 -2.18 -7.28
N ILE A 46 3.22 -2.98 -6.62
CA ILE A 46 3.70 -4.24 -7.17
C ILE A 46 3.17 -5.45 -6.40
N ARG A 47 2.62 -5.25 -5.20
CA ARG A 47 2.07 -6.34 -4.40
C ARG A 47 1.07 -5.81 -3.38
N VAL A 48 0.01 -6.59 -3.15
CA VAL A 48 -0.92 -6.35 -2.04
C VAL A 48 -0.47 -7.23 -0.87
N ASP A 49 -0.19 -6.59 0.27
CA ASP A 49 0.36 -7.29 1.45
C ASP A 49 -0.73 -7.78 2.39
N GLY A 50 -1.85 -7.10 2.47
CA GLY A 50 -2.95 -7.49 3.33
C GLY A 50 -3.91 -6.35 3.64
N PHE A 51 -4.87 -6.66 4.50
CA PHE A 51 -5.93 -5.72 4.89
C PHE A 51 -5.88 -5.58 6.42
N TYR A 52 -5.14 -4.61 6.89
CA TYR A 52 -4.98 -4.35 8.31
C TYR A 52 -4.51 -2.92 8.53
#